data_f1a8c4cd400ed3601bdc8840fa8faeb8
#
_entry.id   f1a8c4cd400ed3601bdc8840fa8faeb8
#
_cell.length_a   1.000
_cell.length_b   1.000
_cell.length_c   1.000
_cell.angle_alpha   90.00
_cell.angle_beta   90.00
_cell.angle_gamma   90.00
#
_symmetry.space_group_name_H-M   'P 1'
#
loop_
_entity.id
_entity.type
_entity.pdbx_description
1 polymer ?
#
loop_
_entity_poly.entity_id
_entity_poly.type
_entity_poly.pdbx_seq_one_letter_code
_entity_poly.pdbx_strand_id
1 'polypeptide(L)'
;MKFVTLLRCLAPAALAAVAVAAAAANEPDLNWVNASRGTIPKGSLAVGQDSSGKALYACRARLANGADVPGRLREPQLGCAVLHGGLEWSLATYQVLRDDPKAIRWVAGNSVPPRAYPVGREANGTQIFLCRAKRADGSVQVGKLGAAGACAYGFGGKEEQVAEFEVLVRP
;
A
#
# COMPACT_ATOMS: atom_id res chain seq x y z
N MET A 1 28.45 38.35 68.49
CA MET A 1 27.63 37.28 67.96
C MET A 1 27.74 37.33 66.41
N LYS A 2 28.47 36.37 65.79
CA LYS A 2 28.66 36.31 64.34
C LYS A 2 27.78 35.20 63.83
N PHE A 3 26.81 35.53 63.02
CA PHE A 3 25.96 34.53 62.31
C PHE A 3 26.71 34.06 61.09
N VAL A 4 26.98 32.75 60.99
CA VAL A 4 27.53 32.08 59.82
C VAL A 4 26.35 31.53 59.03
N THR A 5 26.13 32.10 57.86
CA THR A 5 25.13 31.64 56.89
C THR A 5 25.73 30.53 56.03
N LEU A 6 25.23 29.29 56.19
CA LEU A 6 25.60 28.18 55.31
C LEU A 6 24.82 28.26 54.00
N LEU A 7 25.51 28.51 52.92
CA LEU A 7 24.99 28.43 51.55
C LEU A 7 25.01 26.96 51.07
N ARG A 8 23.83 26.34 50.93
CA ARG A 8 23.70 25.01 50.35
C ARG A 8 23.67 25.14 48.82
N CYS A 9 24.70 24.67 48.15
CA CYS A 9 24.73 24.49 46.71
C CYS A 9 23.85 23.28 46.32
N LEU A 10 22.72 23.51 45.64
CA LEU A 10 21.96 22.46 44.98
C LEU A 10 22.59 22.25 43.60
N ALA A 11 23.15 21.10 43.35
CA ALA A 11 23.60 20.67 42.03
C ALA A 11 22.38 20.21 41.19
N PRO A 12 22.26 20.65 39.92
CA PRO A 12 21.21 20.16 39.05
C PRO A 12 21.54 18.73 38.57
N ALA A 13 20.63 17.79 38.83
CA ALA A 13 20.71 16.47 38.24
C ALA A 13 20.35 16.55 36.73
N ALA A 14 21.33 16.34 35.88
CA ALA A 14 21.12 16.23 34.45
C ALA A 14 20.46 14.86 34.12
N LEU A 15 19.18 14.86 33.75
CA LEU A 15 18.55 13.70 33.16
C LEU A 15 19.11 13.51 31.74
N ALA A 16 19.93 12.49 31.56
CA ALA A 16 20.34 12.04 30.23
C ALA A 16 19.15 11.29 29.59
N ALA A 17 18.51 11.92 28.62
CA ALA A 17 17.52 11.26 27.76
C ALA A 17 18.27 10.30 26.83
N VAL A 18 18.14 9.00 27.08
CA VAL A 18 18.62 7.97 26.15
C VAL A 18 17.63 7.92 24.98
N ALA A 19 18.00 8.54 23.86
CA ALA A 19 17.30 8.37 22.60
C ALA A 19 17.54 6.94 22.07
N VAL A 20 16.58 6.06 22.25
CA VAL A 20 16.57 4.77 21.57
C VAL A 20 16.26 5.04 20.08
N ALA A 21 17.30 5.15 19.27
CA ALA A 21 17.18 5.12 17.84
C ALA A 21 16.67 3.73 17.46
N ALA A 22 15.37 3.61 17.15
CA ALA A 22 14.81 2.43 16.52
C ALA A 22 15.54 2.29 15.17
N ALA A 23 16.44 1.33 15.06
CA ALA A 23 17.00 0.93 13.79
C ALA A 23 15.81 0.50 12.90
N ALA A 24 15.50 1.30 11.88
CA ALA A 24 14.63 0.88 10.81
C ALA A 24 15.32 -0.33 10.16
N ALA A 25 14.88 -1.52 10.49
CA ALA A 25 15.30 -2.73 9.80
C ALA A 25 15.05 -2.48 8.31
N ASN A 26 16.06 -2.65 7.46
CA ASN A 26 15.94 -2.65 6.02
C ASN A 26 15.08 -3.87 5.64
N GLU A 27 13.77 -3.73 5.76
CA GLU A 27 12.86 -4.77 5.29
C GLU A 27 12.87 -4.73 3.76
N PRO A 28 12.95 -5.89 3.10
CA PRO A 28 13.03 -5.95 1.66
C PRO A 28 11.81 -5.26 1.03
N ASP A 29 12.07 -4.42 0.05
CA ASP A 29 11.01 -3.82 -0.76
C ASP A 29 10.27 -4.91 -1.55
N LEU A 30 8.98 -4.66 -1.83
CA LEU A 30 8.20 -5.52 -2.71
C LEU A 30 8.87 -5.62 -4.10
N ASN A 31 8.92 -6.83 -4.64
CA ASN A 31 9.54 -7.09 -5.94
C ASN A 31 8.60 -6.71 -7.09
N TRP A 32 8.83 -5.53 -7.69
CA TRP A 32 8.09 -5.03 -8.84
C TRP A 32 8.84 -5.28 -10.14
N VAL A 33 8.22 -6.00 -11.09
CA VAL A 33 8.82 -6.37 -12.38
C VAL A 33 8.15 -5.61 -13.51
N ASN A 34 8.94 -4.99 -14.37
CA ASN A 34 8.45 -4.27 -15.56
C ASN A 34 7.75 -5.23 -16.52
N ALA A 35 6.59 -4.81 -17.00
CA ALA A 35 5.77 -5.55 -17.94
C ALA A 35 4.97 -4.60 -18.84
N SER A 36 4.38 -5.12 -19.89
CA SER A 36 3.57 -4.35 -20.83
C SER A 36 2.59 -5.23 -21.60
N ARG A 37 1.56 -4.57 -22.16
CA ARG A 37 0.64 -5.17 -23.15
C ARG A 37 0.01 -6.50 -22.71
N GLY A 38 -0.44 -6.56 -21.44
CA GLY A 38 -1.10 -7.73 -20.89
C GLY A 38 -0.15 -8.83 -20.41
N THR A 39 1.17 -8.65 -20.52
CA THR A 39 2.14 -9.64 -20.02
C THR A 39 2.04 -9.80 -18.52
N ILE A 40 1.83 -11.04 -18.06
CA ILE A 40 1.87 -11.43 -16.65
C ILE A 40 3.16 -12.23 -16.44
N PRO A 41 4.20 -11.66 -15.81
CA PRO A 41 5.46 -12.35 -15.55
C PRO A 41 5.24 -13.63 -14.73
N LYS A 42 6.03 -14.66 -15.00
CA LYS A 42 6.02 -15.91 -14.20
C LYS A 42 6.32 -15.59 -12.74
N GLY A 43 5.50 -16.10 -11.81
CA GLY A 43 5.61 -15.84 -10.39
C GLY A 43 4.96 -14.53 -9.95
N SER A 44 4.12 -13.91 -10.80
CA SER A 44 3.28 -12.79 -10.40
C SER A 44 2.32 -13.20 -9.29
N LEU A 45 2.13 -12.33 -8.31
CA LEU A 45 1.31 -12.58 -7.14
C LEU A 45 -0.17 -12.38 -7.46
N ALA A 46 -0.95 -13.45 -7.37
CA ALA A 46 -2.41 -13.35 -7.39
C ALA A 46 -2.90 -12.76 -6.08
N VAL A 47 -3.62 -11.65 -6.15
CA VAL A 47 -4.07 -10.86 -4.98
C VAL A 47 -5.60 -10.78 -4.88
N GLY A 48 -6.30 -11.26 -5.91
CA GLY A 48 -7.76 -11.30 -5.98
C GLY A 48 -8.23 -12.26 -7.06
N GLN A 49 -9.53 -12.23 -7.35
CA GLN A 49 -10.16 -13.00 -8.41
C GLN A 49 -11.41 -12.30 -8.95
N ASP A 50 -11.74 -12.53 -10.21
CA ASP A 50 -13.01 -12.09 -10.78
C ASP A 50 -14.17 -13.04 -10.41
N SER A 51 -15.38 -12.72 -10.84
CA SER A 51 -16.58 -13.55 -10.56
C SER A 51 -16.55 -14.95 -11.19
N SER A 52 -15.67 -15.18 -12.17
CA SER A 52 -15.44 -16.51 -12.78
C SER A 52 -14.31 -17.28 -12.08
N GLY A 53 -13.67 -16.72 -11.05
CA GLY A 53 -12.54 -17.31 -10.33
C GLY A 53 -11.19 -17.08 -11.00
N LYS A 54 -11.10 -16.30 -12.07
CA LYS A 54 -9.81 -15.96 -12.70
C LYS A 54 -9.01 -15.02 -11.82
N ALA A 55 -7.72 -15.30 -11.70
CA ALA A 55 -6.82 -14.52 -10.86
C ALA A 55 -6.72 -13.05 -11.31
N LEU A 56 -6.67 -12.14 -10.32
CA LEU A 56 -6.30 -10.76 -10.46
C LEU A 56 -4.91 -10.57 -9.83
N TYR A 57 -3.99 -10.01 -10.61
CA TYR A 57 -2.61 -9.75 -10.19
C TYR A 57 -2.43 -8.27 -9.83
N ALA A 58 -1.66 -8.00 -8.78
CA ALA A 58 -1.31 -6.63 -8.44
C ALA A 58 -0.39 -6.04 -9.49
N CYS A 59 -0.76 -4.89 -10.02
CA CYS A 59 0.09 -4.08 -10.89
C CYS A 59 0.12 -2.63 -10.39
N ARG A 60 1.08 -1.86 -10.88
CA ARG A 60 1.11 -0.40 -10.72
C ARG A 60 1.59 0.25 -12.00
N ALA A 61 1.07 1.43 -12.28
CA ALA A 61 1.47 2.18 -13.46
C ALA A 61 1.71 3.64 -13.11
N ARG A 62 2.65 4.25 -13.85
CA ARG A 62 2.99 5.67 -13.71
C ARG A 62 2.11 6.51 -14.61
N LEU A 63 1.45 7.49 -14.03
CA LEU A 63 0.63 8.47 -14.74
C LEU A 63 1.48 9.64 -15.23
N ALA A 64 0.97 10.38 -16.21
CA ALA A 64 1.65 11.57 -16.77
C ALA A 64 1.90 12.66 -15.73
N ASN A 65 1.07 12.76 -14.68
CA ASN A 65 1.23 13.71 -13.57
C ASN A 65 2.27 13.28 -12.53
N GLY A 66 2.96 12.13 -12.74
CA GLY A 66 4.00 11.61 -11.86
C GLY A 66 3.51 10.69 -10.74
N ALA A 67 2.20 10.47 -10.61
CA ALA A 67 1.65 9.49 -9.67
C ALA A 67 2.02 8.06 -10.08
N ASP A 68 2.33 7.20 -9.09
CA ASP A 68 2.46 5.76 -9.27
C ASP A 68 1.22 5.10 -8.65
N VAL A 69 0.29 4.62 -9.48
CA VAL A 69 -1.02 4.16 -9.02
C VAL A 69 -1.13 2.64 -9.12
N PRO A 70 -1.45 1.96 -8.00
CA PRO A 70 -1.70 0.53 -8.03
C PRO A 70 -3.05 0.22 -8.70
N GLY A 71 -3.13 -0.98 -9.24
CA GLY A 71 -4.31 -1.49 -9.92
C GLY A 71 -4.28 -3.01 -10.05
N ARG A 72 -5.07 -3.52 -10.96
CA ARG A 72 -5.16 -4.94 -11.25
C ARG A 72 -4.85 -5.26 -12.70
N LEU A 73 -4.28 -6.43 -12.91
CA LEU A 73 -4.04 -7.03 -14.21
C LEU A 73 -4.72 -8.40 -14.25
N ARG A 74 -5.38 -8.72 -15.34
CA ARG A 74 -5.97 -10.04 -15.60
C ARG A 74 -5.93 -10.38 -17.09
N GLU A 75 -5.95 -11.65 -17.43
CA GLU A 75 -6.18 -12.07 -18.81
C GLU A 75 -7.65 -11.93 -19.20
N PRO A 76 -7.95 -11.51 -20.44
CA PRO A 76 -7.05 -11.13 -21.54
C PRO A 76 -6.81 -9.61 -21.66
N GLN A 77 -6.85 -8.86 -20.56
CA GLN A 77 -6.64 -7.41 -20.60
C GLN A 77 -5.22 -7.06 -21.06
N LEU A 78 -5.09 -6.02 -21.90
CA LEU A 78 -3.82 -5.60 -22.46
C LEU A 78 -3.06 -4.57 -21.62
N GLY A 79 -3.54 -4.26 -20.41
CA GLY A 79 -2.93 -3.26 -19.55
C GLY A 79 -3.30 -3.40 -18.09
N CYS A 80 -2.54 -2.72 -17.23
CA CYS A 80 -2.84 -2.54 -15.82
C CYS A 80 -4.05 -1.61 -15.68
N ALA A 81 -5.12 -2.11 -15.10
CA ALA A 81 -6.31 -1.32 -14.81
C ALA A 81 -6.10 -0.56 -13.49
N VAL A 82 -5.90 0.74 -13.57
CA VAL A 82 -5.71 1.65 -12.44
C VAL A 82 -6.89 2.61 -12.29
N LEU A 83 -7.12 3.07 -11.07
CA LEU A 83 -8.17 4.03 -10.77
C LEU A 83 -7.57 5.43 -10.59
N HIS A 84 -8.03 6.40 -11.41
CA HIS A 84 -7.60 7.78 -11.31
C HIS A 84 -8.73 8.73 -11.74
N GLY A 85 -9.00 9.76 -10.91
CA GLY A 85 -10.06 10.74 -11.18
C GLY A 85 -11.47 10.15 -11.27
N GLY A 86 -11.77 9.12 -10.48
CA GLY A 86 -13.09 8.45 -10.50
C GLY A 86 -13.31 7.48 -11.67
N LEU A 87 -12.32 7.32 -12.55
CA LEU A 87 -12.39 6.47 -13.74
C LEU A 87 -11.34 5.37 -13.70
N GLU A 88 -11.66 4.25 -14.34
CA GLU A 88 -10.74 3.16 -14.56
C GLU A 88 -9.99 3.35 -15.89
N TRP A 89 -8.65 3.35 -15.81
CA TRP A 89 -7.74 3.51 -16.94
C TRP A 89 -6.96 2.22 -17.17
N SER A 90 -6.78 1.81 -18.40
CA SER A 90 -5.92 0.69 -18.77
C SER A 90 -4.60 1.21 -19.34
N LEU A 91 -3.49 0.95 -18.65
CA LEU A 91 -2.17 1.44 -19.03
C LEU A 91 -1.31 0.29 -19.54
N ALA A 92 -0.80 0.46 -20.78
CA ALA A 92 -0.07 -0.58 -21.49
C ALA A 92 1.34 -0.83 -20.92
N THR A 93 1.94 0.13 -20.22
CA THR A 93 3.25 0.00 -19.56
C THR A 93 3.05 0.06 -18.05
N TYR A 94 3.54 -0.93 -17.34
CA TYR A 94 3.29 -1.09 -15.90
C TYR A 94 4.35 -1.97 -15.26
N GLN A 95 4.26 -2.09 -13.92
CA GLN A 95 4.98 -3.09 -13.15
C GLN A 95 3.98 -4.06 -12.53
N VAL A 96 4.37 -5.32 -12.39
CA VAL A 96 3.58 -6.36 -11.74
C VAL A 96 4.28 -6.80 -10.46
N LEU A 97 3.52 -6.97 -9.39
CA LEU A 97 4.03 -7.48 -8.14
C LEU A 97 4.36 -8.96 -8.30
N ARG A 98 5.61 -9.29 -8.03
CA ARG A 98 6.16 -10.62 -8.11
C ARG A 98 6.87 -10.93 -6.80
N ASP A 99 6.17 -11.58 -5.90
CA ASP A 99 6.70 -11.83 -4.56
C ASP A 99 6.31 -13.22 -4.05
N ASP A 100 7.02 -13.70 -3.02
CA ASP A 100 6.62 -14.89 -2.30
C ASP A 100 5.32 -14.57 -1.51
N PRO A 101 4.26 -15.37 -1.68
CA PRO A 101 3.05 -15.20 -0.87
C PRO A 101 3.29 -15.18 0.64
N LYS A 102 4.41 -15.75 1.10
CA LYS A 102 4.81 -15.73 2.52
C LYS A 102 5.43 -14.39 2.96
N ALA A 103 5.87 -13.59 2.01
CA ALA A 103 6.45 -12.27 2.27
C ALA A 103 5.38 -11.18 2.49
N ILE A 104 4.10 -11.54 2.39
CA ILE A 104 2.99 -10.62 2.55
C ILE A 104 1.90 -11.21 3.45
N ARG A 105 1.13 -10.33 4.02
CA ARG A 105 -0.10 -10.66 4.76
C ARG A 105 -1.23 -9.71 4.37
N TRP A 106 -2.47 -10.18 4.52
CA TRP A 106 -3.66 -9.37 4.37
C TRP A 106 -4.30 -9.17 5.75
N VAL A 107 -4.55 -7.92 6.11
CA VAL A 107 -5.17 -7.54 7.38
C VAL A 107 -6.50 -6.86 7.09
N ALA A 108 -7.57 -7.42 7.64
CA ALA A 108 -8.91 -6.84 7.56
C ALA A 108 -9.00 -5.58 8.42
N GLY A 109 -9.74 -4.59 7.93
CA GLY A 109 -9.94 -3.34 8.64
C GLY A 109 -10.72 -2.31 7.82
N ASN A 110 -10.74 -1.09 8.34
CA ASN A 110 -11.37 0.09 7.75
C ASN A 110 -10.44 1.31 7.68
N SER A 111 -9.15 1.08 7.86
CA SER A 111 -8.11 2.11 7.84
C SER A 111 -6.77 1.50 7.42
N VAL A 112 -5.74 2.34 7.22
CA VAL A 112 -4.38 1.88 6.95
C VAL A 112 -3.80 1.26 8.23
N PRO A 113 -3.52 -0.06 8.25
CA PRO A 113 -2.95 -0.70 9.43
C PRO A 113 -1.46 -0.37 9.58
N PRO A 114 -0.91 -0.52 10.80
CA PRO A 114 0.54 -0.51 10.99
C PRO A 114 1.21 -1.56 10.08
N ARG A 115 2.39 -1.22 9.54
CA ARG A 115 3.18 -2.08 8.64
C ARG A 115 2.54 -2.30 7.25
N ALA A 116 1.54 -1.48 6.85
CA ALA A 116 1.04 -1.50 5.48
C ALA A 116 2.17 -1.19 4.48
N TYR A 117 2.23 -1.94 3.38
CA TYR A 117 3.17 -1.66 2.30
C TYR A 117 2.69 -0.46 1.48
N PRO A 118 3.48 0.62 1.37
CA PRO A 118 3.23 1.63 0.36
C PRO A 118 3.57 1.05 -1.02
N VAL A 119 2.57 0.88 -1.86
CA VAL A 119 2.71 0.28 -3.20
C VAL A 119 2.76 1.33 -4.30
N GLY A 120 2.43 2.57 -3.98
CA GLY A 120 2.45 3.71 -4.89
C GLY A 120 2.38 5.03 -4.16
N ARG A 121 2.22 6.10 -4.94
CA ARG A 121 2.05 7.47 -4.41
C ARG A 121 1.22 8.31 -5.36
N GLU A 122 0.47 9.26 -4.83
CA GLU A 122 -0.16 10.33 -5.61
C GLU A 122 0.91 11.32 -6.13
N ALA A 123 0.52 12.22 -7.03
CA ALA A 123 1.42 13.23 -7.58
C ALA A 123 2.00 14.18 -6.52
N ASN A 124 1.30 14.39 -5.42
CA ASN A 124 1.75 15.20 -4.26
C ASN A 124 2.62 14.44 -3.28
N GLY A 125 2.97 13.16 -3.57
CA GLY A 125 3.81 12.31 -2.73
C GLY A 125 3.05 11.51 -1.66
N THR A 126 1.73 11.69 -1.49
CA THR A 126 0.92 10.90 -0.56
C THR A 126 0.99 9.42 -0.90
N GLN A 127 1.31 8.58 0.10
CA GLN A 127 1.42 7.14 -0.08
C GLN A 127 0.07 6.50 -0.41
N ILE A 128 0.10 5.50 -1.28
CA ILE A 128 -1.03 4.66 -1.65
C ILE A 128 -0.72 3.23 -1.25
N PHE A 129 -1.71 2.56 -0.66
CA PHE A 129 -1.60 1.16 -0.23
C PHE A 129 -2.48 0.27 -1.10
N LEU A 130 -2.12 -1.01 -1.21
CA LEU A 130 -2.95 -2.00 -1.91
C LEU A 130 -4.02 -2.50 -0.95
N CYS A 131 -5.26 -2.46 -1.40
CA CYS A 131 -6.39 -3.06 -0.70
C CYS A 131 -7.10 -4.07 -1.60
N ARG A 132 -7.88 -4.96 -0.99
CA ARG A 132 -8.78 -5.85 -1.68
C ARG A 132 -10.11 -5.98 -0.93
N ALA A 133 -11.18 -6.16 -1.68
CA ALA A 133 -12.53 -6.26 -1.12
C ALA A 133 -13.31 -7.38 -1.77
N LYS A 134 -14.02 -8.15 -0.95
CA LYS A 134 -14.92 -9.21 -1.41
C LYS A 134 -16.27 -8.61 -1.81
N ARG A 135 -16.78 -8.99 -2.96
CA ARG A 135 -18.10 -8.60 -3.46
C ARG A 135 -19.14 -9.72 -3.27
N ALA A 136 -20.42 -9.35 -3.36
CA ALA A 136 -21.52 -10.29 -3.26
C ALA A 136 -21.52 -11.37 -4.39
N ASP A 137 -20.92 -11.05 -5.54
CA ASP A 137 -20.75 -11.98 -6.67
C ASP A 137 -19.61 -13.01 -6.47
N GLY A 138 -18.97 -13.01 -5.29
CA GLY A 138 -17.85 -13.88 -4.95
C GLY A 138 -16.49 -13.42 -5.45
N SER A 139 -16.42 -12.35 -6.26
CA SER A 139 -15.15 -11.77 -6.68
C SER A 139 -14.43 -11.10 -5.51
N VAL A 140 -13.10 -11.04 -5.63
CA VAL A 140 -12.21 -10.28 -4.72
C VAL A 140 -11.52 -9.23 -5.56
N GLN A 141 -12.04 -8.00 -5.52
CA GLN A 141 -11.51 -6.89 -6.29
C GLN A 141 -10.29 -6.28 -5.60
N VAL A 142 -9.35 -5.80 -6.42
CA VAL A 142 -8.11 -5.18 -5.99
C VAL A 142 -8.16 -3.70 -6.30
N GLY A 143 -7.79 -2.88 -5.34
CA GLY A 143 -7.89 -1.44 -5.43
C GLY A 143 -6.79 -0.70 -4.68
N LYS A 144 -7.01 0.58 -4.52
CA LYS A 144 -6.12 1.48 -3.80
C LYS A 144 -6.77 2.00 -2.52
N LEU A 145 -6.00 2.10 -1.46
CA LEU A 145 -6.34 2.78 -0.23
C LEU A 145 -5.45 4.02 -0.12
N GLY A 146 -6.09 5.18 -0.21
CA GLY A 146 -5.46 6.47 -0.01
C GLY A 146 -5.88 7.12 1.31
N ALA A 147 -5.68 8.43 1.42
CA ALA A 147 -6.01 9.20 2.62
C ALA A 147 -7.51 9.21 2.99
N ALA A 148 -8.39 8.89 2.05
CA ALA A 148 -9.85 8.90 2.26
C ALA A 148 -10.37 7.75 3.15
N GLY A 149 -9.53 6.75 3.48
CA GLY A 149 -9.89 5.68 4.40
C GLY A 149 -10.86 4.63 3.84
N ALA A 150 -11.16 4.63 2.54
CA ALA A 150 -11.94 3.61 1.85
C ALA A 150 -11.11 2.89 0.79
N CYS A 151 -11.35 1.60 0.58
CA CYS A 151 -10.76 0.87 -0.54
C CYS A 151 -11.51 1.22 -1.83
N ALA A 152 -10.84 1.90 -2.74
CA ALA A 152 -11.37 2.28 -4.04
C ALA A 152 -10.84 1.35 -5.13
N TYR A 153 -11.72 0.76 -5.93
CA TYR A 153 -11.37 -0.08 -7.07
C TYR A 153 -12.24 0.23 -8.29
N GLY A 154 -11.71 -0.03 -9.48
CA GLY A 154 -12.49 0.08 -10.71
C GLY A 154 -13.39 -1.14 -10.90
N PHE A 155 -14.65 -0.94 -11.31
CA PHE A 155 -15.55 -2.00 -11.70
C PHE A 155 -16.53 -1.49 -12.76
N GLY A 156 -16.59 -2.16 -13.91
CA GLY A 156 -17.43 -1.70 -15.02
C GLY A 156 -17.06 -0.31 -15.55
N GLY A 157 -15.78 0.06 -15.49
CA GLY A 157 -15.27 1.35 -15.95
C GLY A 157 -15.45 2.51 -14.96
N LYS A 158 -16.03 2.26 -13.80
CA LYS A 158 -16.31 3.26 -12.75
C LYS A 158 -15.57 2.94 -11.47
N GLU A 159 -15.45 3.95 -10.62
CA GLU A 159 -14.97 3.79 -9.25
C GLU A 159 -16.08 3.23 -8.36
N GLU A 160 -15.74 2.21 -7.59
CA GLU A 160 -16.48 1.74 -6.43
C GLU A 160 -15.63 1.87 -5.18
N GLN A 161 -16.27 2.18 -4.06
CA GLN A 161 -15.62 2.32 -2.76
C GLN A 161 -16.33 1.45 -1.72
N VAL A 162 -15.53 0.84 -0.84
CA VAL A 162 -16.03 0.03 0.27
C VAL A 162 -15.29 0.37 1.55
N ALA A 163 -16.02 0.27 2.67
CA ALA A 163 -15.47 0.53 4.01
C ALA A 163 -14.86 -0.73 4.67
N GLU A 164 -15.28 -1.92 4.24
CA GLU A 164 -14.74 -3.19 4.75
C GLU A 164 -13.82 -3.79 3.69
N PHE A 165 -12.56 -3.96 4.03
CA PHE A 165 -11.52 -4.42 3.10
C PHE A 165 -10.35 -5.05 3.85
N GLU A 166 -9.45 -5.62 3.09
CA GLU A 166 -8.14 -6.07 3.60
C GLU A 166 -7.03 -5.23 2.97
N VAL A 167 -5.99 -4.96 3.72
CA VAL A 167 -4.80 -4.20 3.29
C VAL A 167 -3.58 -5.11 3.27
N LEU A 168 -2.73 -4.94 2.27
CA LEU A 168 -1.44 -5.61 2.15
C LEU A 168 -0.48 -5.07 3.22
N VAL A 169 0.02 -5.95 4.07
CA VAL A 169 0.98 -5.61 5.12
C VAL A 169 2.21 -6.51 5.08
N ARG A 170 3.28 -6.04 5.69
CA ARG A 170 4.48 -6.83 5.98
C ARG A 170 4.16 -7.89 7.04
N PRO A 171 4.76 -9.06 6.98
CA PRO A 171 4.63 -10.14 7.97
C PRO A 171 4.98 -9.73 9.39
#